data_092b4b58295c4bfd8358ebd373b8a248
#
_entry.id   092b4b58295c4bfd8358ebd373b8a248
#
_cell.length_a   1.000
_cell.length_b   1.000
_cell.length_c   1.000
_cell.angle_alpha   90.00
_cell.angle_beta   90.00
_cell.angle_gamma   90.00
#
_symmetry.space_group_name_H-M   'P 1'
#
loop_
_entity.id
_entity.type
_entity.pdbx_description
1 polymer ?
#
loop_
_entity_poly.entity_id
_entity_poly.type
_entity_poly.pdbx_seq_one_letter_code
_entity_poly.pdbx_strand_id
1 'polypeptide(L)'
;MKIFNKILVITLAVLIMVSFTFESVQAEETDVSNDKILKDQNLYNEEIEDINEMAKYEKYISQNNFGHKYPNESLMLKDNLTADEKLLVKEISLSYNAFDNQEKYTPKTFPMYHGRYCGKGNLGGKPKDRLDAACKKHDECYAKHGWGKCKCDYPFVLSALSIAKNKKYRKAYRLRAKGAAYVFGVKSTSCIAVKKLYKKG
;
A
#
# COMPACT_ATOMS: atom_id res chain seq x y z
N MET A 1 29.20 -40.65 50.98
CA MET A 1 28.57 -39.38 51.34
C MET A 1 29.15 -38.16 50.63
N LYS A 2 30.45 -37.95 50.52
CA LYS A 2 31.09 -36.77 49.86
C LYS A 2 30.92 -36.68 48.34
N ILE A 3 30.78 -37.80 47.63
CA ILE A 3 30.62 -37.85 46.16
C ILE A 3 29.15 -37.47 45.77
N PHE A 4 28.17 -37.96 46.52
CA PHE A 4 26.76 -37.70 46.28
C PHE A 4 26.42 -36.20 46.40
N ASN A 5 26.98 -35.49 47.39
CA ASN A 5 26.84 -34.06 47.55
C ASN A 5 27.44 -33.24 46.41
N LYS A 6 28.60 -33.71 45.83
CA LYS A 6 29.19 -32.99 44.69
C LYS A 6 28.35 -33.12 43.40
N ILE A 7 27.76 -34.29 43.18
CA ILE A 7 26.89 -34.51 42.02
C ILE A 7 25.62 -33.69 42.14
N LEU A 8 25.02 -33.62 43.32
CA LEU A 8 23.81 -32.84 43.57
C LEU A 8 24.03 -31.34 43.34
N VAL A 9 25.16 -30.82 43.76
CA VAL A 9 25.52 -29.38 43.58
C VAL A 9 25.74 -29.05 42.11
N ILE A 10 26.42 -29.95 41.36
CA ILE A 10 26.64 -29.74 39.90
C ILE A 10 25.34 -29.80 39.10
N THR A 11 24.43 -30.72 39.41
CA THR A 11 23.12 -30.80 38.73
C THR A 11 22.26 -29.58 39.02
N LEU A 12 22.27 -29.06 40.26
CA LEU A 12 21.54 -27.86 40.62
C LEU A 12 22.08 -26.61 39.90
N ALA A 13 23.40 -26.49 39.78
CA ALA A 13 24.06 -25.37 39.08
C ALA A 13 23.75 -25.40 37.56
N VAL A 14 23.73 -26.56 36.94
CA VAL A 14 23.36 -26.71 35.51
C VAL A 14 21.88 -26.35 35.26
N LEU A 15 20.97 -26.74 36.16
CA LEU A 15 19.56 -26.38 36.06
C LEU A 15 19.32 -24.86 36.19
N ILE A 16 20.05 -24.19 37.08
CA ILE A 16 19.98 -22.72 37.22
C ILE A 16 20.51 -22.02 35.97
N MET A 17 21.61 -22.50 35.39
CA MET A 17 22.18 -21.91 34.15
C MET A 17 21.24 -22.08 32.95
N VAL A 18 20.56 -23.23 32.81
CA VAL A 18 19.62 -23.47 31.72
C VAL A 18 18.36 -22.60 31.85
N SER A 19 17.84 -22.38 33.08
CA SER A 19 16.69 -21.48 33.30
C SER A 19 17.05 -20.02 32.97
N PHE A 20 18.25 -19.54 33.31
CA PHE A 20 18.68 -18.18 33.02
C PHE A 20 18.85 -17.92 31.49
N THR A 21 19.34 -18.91 30.75
CA THR A 21 19.46 -18.78 29.28
C THR A 21 18.11 -18.86 28.57
N PHE A 22 17.16 -19.60 29.11
CA PHE A 22 15.81 -19.71 28.52
C PHE A 22 15.01 -18.41 28.69
N GLU A 23 15.08 -17.74 29.84
CA GLU A 23 14.41 -16.46 30.06
C GLU A 23 15.01 -15.31 29.21
N SER A 24 16.33 -15.29 29.01
CA SER A 24 16.97 -14.27 28.17
C SER A 24 16.62 -14.43 26.67
N VAL A 25 16.49 -15.66 26.18
CA VAL A 25 16.10 -15.94 24.80
C VAL A 25 14.63 -15.59 24.54
N GLN A 26 13.73 -15.83 25.50
CA GLN A 26 12.30 -15.43 25.35
C GLN A 26 12.11 -13.91 25.43
N ALA A 27 12.88 -13.19 26.24
CA ALA A 27 12.80 -11.74 26.33
C ALA A 27 13.27 -11.05 25.04
N GLU A 28 14.29 -11.59 24.38
CA GLU A 28 14.84 -11.04 23.13
C GLU A 28 13.90 -11.30 21.93
N GLU A 29 13.26 -12.47 21.88
CA GLU A 29 12.31 -12.83 20.80
C GLU A 29 11.00 -12.03 20.89
N THR A 30 10.51 -11.71 22.07
CA THR A 30 9.31 -10.88 22.28
C THR A 30 9.54 -9.41 21.97
N ASP A 31 10.73 -8.87 22.25
CA ASP A 31 11.06 -7.46 22.00
C ASP A 31 11.21 -7.19 20.50
N VAL A 32 11.89 -8.04 19.75
CA VAL A 32 12.00 -7.97 18.28
C VAL A 32 10.63 -8.09 17.60
N SER A 33 9.74 -8.93 18.11
CA SER A 33 8.37 -9.09 17.62
C SER A 33 7.54 -7.83 17.84
N ASN A 34 7.62 -7.23 19.03
CA ASN A 34 6.86 -6.02 19.38
C ASN A 34 7.33 -4.80 18.59
N ASP A 35 8.63 -4.59 18.42
CA ASP A 35 9.19 -3.48 17.65
C ASP A 35 8.80 -3.56 16.17
N LYS A 36 8.78 -4.76 15.58
CA LYS A 36 8.29 -4.99 14.22
C LYS A 36 6.79 -4.71 14.08
N ILE A 37 5.98 -5.12 15.06
CA ILE A 37 4.53 -4.87 15.08
C ILE A 37 4.25 -3.37 15.20
N LEU A 38 4.98 -2.66 16.05
CA LEU A 38 4.86 -1.21 16.21
C LEU A 38 5.26 -0.45 14.95
N LYS A 39 6.36 -0.84 14.30
CA LYS A 39 6.78 -0.25 13.01
C LYS A 39 5.75 -0.49 11.91
N ASP A 40 5.20 -1.70 11.81
CA ASP A 40 4.16 -2.04 10.86
C ASP A 40 2.85 -1.25 11.13
N GLN A 41 2.53 -0.95 12.39
CA GLN A 41 1.36 -0.14 12.74
C GLN A 41 1.57 1.35 12.46
N ASN A 42 2.73 1.90 12.74
CA ASN A 42 3.06 3.29 12.46
C ASN A 42 3.07 3.56 10.96
N LEU A 43 3.69 2.69 10.17
CA LEU A 43 3.69 2.76 8.71
C LEU A 43 2.26 2.70 8.15
N TYR A 44 1.43 1.81 8.67
CA TYR A 44 0.04 1.66 8.31
C TYR A 44 -0.80 2.92 8.60
N ASN A 45 -0.63 3.54 9.78
CA ASN A 45 -1.36 4.75 10.15
C ASN A 45 -0.97 5.93 9.25
N GLU A 46 0.33 6.09 8.96
CA GLU A 46 0.85 7.11 8.04
C GLU A 46 0.27 6.97 6.63
N GLU A 47 0.11 5.75 6.14
CA GLU A 47 -0.46 5.48 4.80
C GLU A 47 -1.95 5.77 4.72
N ILE A 48 -2.71 5.49 5.79
CA ILE A 48 -4.13 5.88 5.88
C ILE A 48 -4.26 7.39 5.90
N GLU A 49 -3.41 8.08 6.64
CA GLU A 49 -3.41 9.53 6.72
C GLU A 49 -3.14 10.16 5.35
N ASP A 50 -2.14 9.65 4.61
CA ASP A 50 -1.87 10.07 3.24
C ASP A 50 -3.08 9.91 2.31
N ILE A 51 -3.83 8.81 2.41
CA ILE A 51 -5.02 8.56 1.60
C ILE A 51 -6.16 9.48 2.01
N ASN A 52 -6.39 9.65 3.31
CA ASN A 52 -7.43 10.54 3.84
C ASN A 52 -7.16 12.00 3.49
N GLU A 53 -5.90 12.44 3.53
CA GLU A 53 -5.50 13.78 3.10
C GLU A 53 -5.85 14.04 1.62
N MET A 54 -5.75 13.01 0.78
CA MET A 54 -6.11 13.13 -0.63
C MET A 54 -7.63 13.19 -0.88
N ALA A 55 -8.46 12.74 0.05
CA ALA A 55 -9.92 12.73 -0.11
C ALA A 55 -10.51 14.15 -0.32
N LYS A 56 -9.85 15.20 0.18
CA LYS A 56 -10.23 16.59 -0.07
C LYS A 56 -10.26 16.98 -1.56
N TYR A 57 -9.56 16.24 -2.42
CA TYR A 57 -9.51 16.50 -3.86
C TYR A 57 -10.66 15.88 -4.64
N GLU A 58 -11.47 14.99 -4.05
CA GLU A 58 -12.64 14.37 -4.69
C GLU A 58 -13.65 15.42 -5.18
N LYS A 59 -13.85 16.50 -4.43
CA LYS A 59 -14.78 17.59 -4.81
C LYS A 59 -14.42 18.26 -6.13
N TYR A 60 -13.16 18.13 -6.58
CA TYR A 60 -12.70 18.69 -7.86
C TYR A 60 -12.78 17.71 -9.01
N ILE A 61 -13.39 16.55 -8.83
CA ILE A 61 -13.55 15.53 -9.86
C ILE A 61 -15.03 15.48 -10.26
N SER A 62 -15.30 15.85 -11.50
CA SER A 62 -16.59 15.71 -12.13
C SER A 62 -16.70 14.42 -12.92
N GLN A 63 -17.93 14.00 -13.22
CA GLN A 63 -18.20 12.82 -14.02
C GLN A 63 -19.25 13.15 -15.09
N ASN A 64 -19.01 12.70 -16.32
CA ASN A 64 -19.99 12.86 -17.39
C ASN A 64 -21.02 11.71 -17.39
N ASN A 65 -22.03 11.80 -18.27
CA ASN A 65 -23.10 10.80 -18.42
C ASN A 65 -22.60 9.40 -18.80
N PHE A 66 -21.37 9.30 -19.29
CA PHE A 66 -20.72 8.02 -19.66
C PHE A 66 -19.86 7.45 -18.52
N GLY A 67 -19.86 8.09 -17.35
CA GLY A 67 -19.06 7.66 -16.20
C GLY A 67 -17.59 8.08 -16.27
N HIS A 68 -17.17 8.85 -17.29
CA HIS A 68 -15.79 9.32 -17.40
C HIS A 68 -15.52 10.45 -16.42
N LYS A 69 -14.49 10.32 -15.61
CA LYS A 69 -14.09 11.30 -14.61
C LYS A 69 -13.08 12.30 -15.18
N TYR A 70 -13.26 13.57 -14.84
CA TYR A 70 -12.40 14.67 -15.30
C TYR A 70 -12.28 15.75 -14.24
N PRO A 71 -11.18 16.55 -14.26
CA PRO A 71 -11.01 17.68 -13.36
C PRO A 71 -12.05 18.77 -13.59
N ASN A 72 -12.63 19.29 -12.52
CA ASN A 72 -13.50 20.46 -12.55
C ASN A 72 -12.64 21.75 -12.51
N GLU A 73 -12.22 22.20 -13.70
CA GLU A 73 -11.33 23.35 -13.84
C GLU A 73 -11.90 24.62 -13.19
N SER A 74 -13.21 24.88 -13.34
CA SER A 74 -13.85 26.07 -12.76
C SER A 74 -13.76 26.07 -11.24
N LEU A 75 -14.00 24.92 -10.61
CA LEU A 75 -13.93 24.81 -9.15
C LEU A 75 -12.49 24.89 -8.65
N MET A 76 -11.55 24.29 -9.37
CA MET A 76 -10.12 24.37 -9.04
C MET A 76 -9.58 25.80 -9.15
N LEU A 77 -10.07 26.57 -10.11
CA LEU A 77 -9.72 28.01 -10.25
C LEU A 77 -10.35 28.84 -9.13
N LYS A 78 -11.64 28.62 -8.85
CA LYS A 78 -12.36 29.31 -7.76
C LYS A 78 -11.66 29.14 -6.41
N ASP A 79 -11.22 27.94 -6.12
CA ASP A 79 -10.57 27.60 -4.85
C ASP A 79 -9.04 27.84 -4.88
N ASN A 80 -8.52 28.47 -5.95
CA ASN A 80 -7.10 28.83 -6.12
C ASN A 80 -6.12 27.65 -5.92
N LEU A 81 -6.45 26.48 -6.46
CA LEU A 81 -5.54 25.33 -6.38
C LEU A 81 -4.19 25.64 -7.05
N THR A 82 -3.12 25.24 -6.38
CA THR A 82 -1.76 25.28 -6.92
C THR A 82 -1.62 24.39 -8.15
N ALA A 83 -0.59 24.63 -8.96
CA ALA A 83 -0.31 23.80 -10.12
C ALA A 83 -0.11 22.31 -9.76
N ASP A 84 0.49 22.03 -8.61
CA ASP A 84 0.68 20.66 -8.11
C ASP A 84 -0.62 19.99 -7.72
N GLU A 85 -1.52 20.70 -7.05
CA GLU A 85 -2.83 20.20 -6.68
C GLU A 85 -3.69 19.93 -7.90
N LYS A 86 -3.69 20.86 -8.89
CA LYS A 86 -4.38 20.65 -10.18
C LYS A 86 -3.83 19.41 -10.90
N LEU A 87 -2.53 19.21 -10.91
CA LEU A 87 -1.92 18.01 -11.49
C LEU A 87 -2.31 16.75 -10.72
N LEU A 88 -2.37 16.80 -9.39
CA LEU A 88 -2.82 15.66 -8.58
C LEU A 88 -4.28 15.31 -8.88
N VAL A 89 -5.19 16.27 -8.92
CA VAL A 89 -6.60 16.06 -9.30
C VAL A 89 -6.70 15.39 -10.67
N LYS A 90 -5.91 15.86 -11.65
CA LYS A 90 -5.82 15.23 -12.97
C LYS A 90 -5.36 13.77 -12.90
N GLU A 91 -4.30 13.49 -12.14
CA GLU A 91 -3.78 12.13 -12.01
C GLU A 91 -4.77 11.20 -11.27
N ILE A 92 -5.52 11.69 -10.29
CA ILE A 92 -6.60 10.94 -9.65
C ILE A 92 -7.72 10.64 -10.66
N SER A 93 -8.17 11.63 -11.43
CA SER A 93 -9.21 11.45 -12.46
C SER A 93 -8.80 10.41 -13.52
N LEU A 94 -7.56 10.50 -14.01
CA LEU A 94 -7.00 9.53 -14.96
C LEU A 94 -6.90 8.12 -14.36
N SER A 95 -6.52 8.03 -13.08
CA SER A 95 -6.44 6.77 -12.37
C SER A 95 -7.81 6.11 -12.22
N TYR A 96 -8.83 6.87 -11.86
CA TYR A 96 -10.22 6.38 -11.83
C TYR A 96 -10.63 5.81 -13.20
N ASN A 97 -10.42 6.55 -14.28
CA ASN A 97 -10.79 6.09 -15.61
C ASN A 97 -10.05 4.82 -16.03
N ALA A 98 -8.80 4.68 -15.61
CA ALA A 98 -7.99 3.51 -15.93
C ALA A 98 -8.40 2.24 -15.14
N PHE A 99 -8.84 2.41 -13.89
CA PHE A 99 -9.02 1.29 -12.96
C PHE A 99 -10.48 1.02 -12.57
N ASP A 100 -11.39 1.97 -12.73
CA ASP A 100 -12.77 1.87 -12.23
C ASP A 100 -13.80 1.41 -13.27
N ASN A 101 -13.62 1.76 -14.52
CA ASN A 101 -14.61 1.49 -15.58
C ASN A 101 -14.43 0.10 -16.21
N GLN A 102 -14.69 -0.97 -15.46
CA GLN A 102 -14.45 -2.32 -15.93
C GLN A 102 -15.49 -2.85 -16.92
N GLU A 103 -16.70 -2.30 -16.97
CA GLU A 103 -17.79 -2.92 -17.70
C GLU A 103 -18.14 -2.32 -19.07
N LYS A 104 -17.76 -1.07 -19.35
CA LYS A 104 -18.27 -0.33 -20.53
C LYS A 104 -17.35 -0.21 -21.75
N TYR A 105 -16.10 -0.66 -21.67
CA TYR A 105 -15.15 -0.40 -22.75
C TYR A 105 -14.40 -1.65 -23.23
N THR A 106 -14.30 -1.77 -24.54
CA THR A 106 -13.54 -2.85 -25.17
C THR A 106 -12.03 -2.65 -25.02
N PRO A 107 -11.22 -3.73 -24.92
CA PRO A 107 -9.77 -3.63 -24.66
C PRO A 107 -8.96 -2.75 -25.62
N LYS A 108 -9.52 -2.44 -26.80
CA LYS A 108 -8.85 -1.65 -27.85
C LYS A 108 -8.88 -0.13 -27.68
N THR A 109 -9.67 0.40 -26.73
CA THR A 109 -9.95 1.85 -26.63
C THR A 109 -9.41 2.52 -25.38
N PHE A 110 -8.73 1.81 -24.49
CA PHE A 110 -8.20 2.39 -23.25
C PHE A 110 -6.76 2.81 -23.39
N PRO A 111 -6.45 4.10 -23.19
CA PRO A 111 -5.09 4.50 -22.98
C PRO A 111 -4.61 3.89 -21.63
N MET A 112 -3.45 3.26 -21.66
CA MET A 112 -2.78 2.86 -20.43
C MET A 112 -2.54 4.11 -19.56
N TYR A 113 -2.88 4.04 -18.29
CA TYR A 113 -2.60 5.12 -17.36
C TYR A 113 -1.11 5.40 -17.25
N HIS A 114 -0.31 4.33 -17.20
CA HIS A 114 1.14 4.42 -17.17
C HIS A 114 1.78 3.12 -17.64
N GLY A 115 2.81 3.23 -18.46
CA GLY A 115 3.62 2.11 -18.91
C GLY A 115 2.83 1.06 -19.70
N ARG A 116 3.01 -0.21 -19.34
CA ARG A 116 2.48 -1.38 -20.03
C ARG A 116 1.44 -2.16 -19.23
N TYR A 117 1.37 -1.90 -17.91
CA TYR A 117 0.57 -2.67 -16.97
C TYR A 117 -0.39 -1.82 -16.14
N CYS A 118 -0.14 -0.50 -16.00
CA CYS A 118 -1.05 0.35 -15.25
C CYS A 118 -2.23 0.79 -16.14
N GLY A 119 -3.35 0.13 -16.00
CA GLY A 119 -4.57 0.42 -16.74
C GLY A 119 -5.31 -0.84 -17.11
N LYS A 120 -6.33 -0.71 -17.98
CA LYS A 120 -7.04 -1.89 -18.47
C LYS A 120 -6.19 -2.66 -19.47
N GLY A 121 -5.98 -3.91 -19.15
CA GLY A 121 -5.24 -4.82 -20.00
C GLY A 121 -3.74 -4.82 -19.67
N ASN A 122 -3.03 -5.62 -20.45
CA ASN A 122 -1.63 -5.92 -20.25
C ASN A 122 -0.97 -5.98 -21.62
N LEU A 123 -0.03 -5.06 -21.87
CA LEU A 123 0.69 -4.99 -23.14
C LEU A 123 1.88 -5.97 -23.19
N GLY A 124 2.12 -6.70 -22.10
CA GLY A 124 3.23 -7.64 -21.98
C GLY A 124 4.62 -6.98 -21.96
N GLY A 125 5.64 -7.82 -21.86
CA GLY A 125 7.03 -7.39 -21.92
C GLY A 125 7.58 -6.85 -20.60
N LYS A 126 8.73 -6.13 -20.69
CA LYS A 126 9.39 -5.56 -19.51
C LYS A 126 8.67 -4.31 -19.02
N PRO A 127 8.35 -4.18 -17.72
CA PRO A 127 7.80 -2.94 -17.16
C PRO A 127 8.72 -1.75 -17.43
N LYS A 128 8.11 -0.60 -17.70
CA LYS A 128 8.80 0.65 -18.01
C LYS A 128 9.61 1.20 -16.84
N ASP A 129 9.06 1.14 -15.64
CA ASP A 129 9.64 1.66 -14.41
C ASP A 129 9.01 1.01 -13.16
N ARG A 130 9.29 1.57 -11.98
CA ARG A 130 8.84 0.99 -10.70
C ARG A 130 7.32 1.01 -10.53
N LEU A 131 6.62 2.04 -10.99
CA LEU A 131 5.16 2.09 -10.90
C LEU A 131 4.53 1.05 -11.82
N ASP A 132 5.04 0.95 -13.04
CA ASP A 132 4.61 -0.06 -14.01
C ASP A 132 4.90 -1.49 -13.53
N ALA A 133 6.04 -1.69 -12.85
CA ALA A 133 6.36 -2.98 -12.23
C ALA A 133 5.42 -3.30 -11.04
N ALA A 134 4.99 -2.29 -10.28
CA ALA A 134 4.00 -2.47 -9.23
C ALA A 134 2.63 -2.86 -9.81
N CYS A 135 2.20 -2.21 -10.90
CA CYS A 135 0.98 -2.58 -11.63
C CYS A 135 1.05 -4.02 -12.15
N LYS A 136 2.17 -4.43 -12.73
CA LYS A 136 2.37 -5.81 -13.18
C LYS A 136 2.16 -6.83 -12.06
N LYS A 137 2.80 -6.61 -10.91
CA LYS A 137 2.63 -7.49 -9.73
C LYS A 137 1.19 -7.52 -9.23
N HIS A 138 0.49 -6.40 -9.31
CA HIS A 138 -0.90 -6.29 -8.94
C HIS A 138 -1.80 -7.10 -9.89
N ASP A 139 -1.59 -6.99 -11.21
CA ASP A 139 -2.29 -7.77 -12.23
C ASP A 139 -2.05 -9.28 -12.05
N GLU A 140 -0.80 -9.69 -11.83
CA GLU A 140 -0.42 -11.08 -11.56
C GLU A 140 -1.08 -11.62 -10.27
N CYS A 141 -1.19 -10.77 -9.25
CA CYS A 141 -1.89 -11.12 -8.02
C CYS A 141 -3.40 -11.32 -8.27
N TYR A 142 -4.03 -10.45 -9.03
CA TYR A 142 -5.44 -10.59 -9.39
C TYR A 142 -5.70 -11.81 -10.27
N ALA A 143 -4.82 -12.11 -11.23
CA ALA A 143 -4.90 -13.31 -12.05
C ALA A 143 -4.88 -14.58 -11.19
N LYS A 144 -4.10 -14.60 -10.11
CA LYS A 144 -3.97 -15.75 -9.20
C LYS A 144 -5.09 -15.82 -8.16
N HIS A 145 -5.61 -14.69 -7.70
CA HIS A 145 -6.44 -14.64 -6.50
C HIS A 145 -7.82 -14.05 -6.70
N GLY A 146 -8.10 -13.54 -7.91
CA GLY A 146 -9.33 -12.84 -8.27
C GLY A 146 -9.29 -11.35 -7.92
N TRP A 147 -10.22 -10.61 -8.50
CA TRP A 147 -10.36 -9.17 -8.39
C TRP A 147 -10.76 -8.70 -6.98
N GLY A 148 -10.36 -7.47 -6.62
CA GLY A 148 -10.76 -6.81 -5.39
C GLY A 148 -10.23 -7.49 -4.12
N LYS A 149 -9.12 -8.21 -4.21
CA LYS A 149 -8.55 -8.90 -3.06
C LYS A 149 -7.57 -7.99 -2.33
N CYS A 150 -7.86 -7.74 -1.06
CA CYS A 150 -7.03 -6.93 -0.15
C CYS A 150 -5.55 -7.29 -0.17
N LYS A 151 -5.24 -8.58 -0.29
CA LYS A 151 -3.85 -9.05 -0.39
C LYS A 151 -3.13 -8.64 -1.67
N CYS A 152 -3.88 -8.18 -2.70
CA CYS A 152 -3.33 -7.65 -3.93
C CYS A 152 -3.28 -6.11 -3.89
N ASP A 153 -4.37 -5.47 -3.46
CA ASP A 153 -4.51 -4.02 -3.46
C ASP A 153 -3.56 -3.35 -2.47
N TYR A 154 -3.49 -3.87 -1.25
CA TYR A 154 -2.68 -3.27 -0.21
C TYR A 154 -1.18 -3.19 -0.57
N PRO A 155 -0.49 -4.26 -1.01
CA PRO A 155 0.90 -4.16 -1.46
C PRO A 155 1.11 -3.20 -2.64
N PHE A 156 0.11 -3.06 -3.53
CA PHE A 156 0.16 -2.10 -4.61
C PHE A 156 0.12 -0.66 -4.07
N VAL A 157 -0.82 -0.35 -3.16
CA VAL A 157 -0.92 0.97 -2.52
C VAL A 157 0.39 1.34 -1.83
N LEU A 158 0.99 0.44 -1.04
CA LEU A 158 2.28 0.65 -0.40
C LEU A 158 3.39 0.98 -1.40
N SER A 159 3.45 0.21 -2.49
CA SER A 159 4.46 0.42 -3.54
C SER A 159 4.29 1.78 -4.21
N ALA A 160 3.05 2.19 -4.50
CA ALA A 160 2.74 3.46 -5.13
C ALA A 160 3.01 4.65 -4.18
N LEU A 161 2.65 4.57 -2.90
CA LEU A 161 2.97 5.59 -1.89
C LEU A 161 4.48 5.75 -1.68
N SER A 162 5.24 4.64 -1.65
CA SER A 162 6.70 4.67 -1.58
C SER A 162 7.32 5.45 -2.75
N ILE A 163 6.77 5.29 -3.96
CA ILE A 163 7.21 6.08 -5.13
C ILE A 163 6.81 7.55 -4.97
N ALA A 164 5.60 7.84 -4.52
CA ALA A 164 5.09 9.20 -4.32
C ALA A 164 5.92 10.00 -3.30
N LYS A 165 6.36 9.36 -2.22
CA LYS A 165 7.21 9.96 -1.15
C LYS A 165 8.66 10.17 -1.58
N ASN A 166 9.18 9.43 -2.55
CA ASN A 166 10.58 9.46 -2.93
C ASN A 166 10.94 10.70 -3.76
N LYS A 167 11.55 11.70 -3.12
CA LYS A 167 11.95 12.98 -3.72
C LYS A 167 12.98 12.86 -4.84
N LYS A 168 13.65 11.71 -5.03
CA LYS A 168 14.56 11.45 -6.15
C LYS A 168 13.83 11.36 -7.49
N TYR A 169 12.53 11.06 -7.48
CA TYR A 169 11.73 11.02 -8.70
C TYR A 169 11.19 12.41 -9.07
N ARG A 170 10.95 12.61 -10.37
CA ARG A 170 10.29 13.80 -10.89
C ARG A 170 8.91 13.97 -10.26
N LYS A 171 8.52 15.23 -9.98
CA LYS A 171 7.24 15.55 -9.34
C LYS A 171 6.04 14.94 -10.06
N ALA A 172 5.93 15.07 -11.38
CA ALA A 172 4.83 14.50 -12.15
C ALA A 172 4.70 12.97 -11.98
N TYR A 173 5.82 12.25 -11.94
CA TYR A 173 5.82 10.81 -11.72
C TYR A 173 5.36 10.45 -10.30
N ARG A 174 5.78 11.23 -9.31
CA ARG A 174 5.34 11.07 -7.92
C ARG A 174 3.85 11.33 -7.76
N LEU A 175 3.32 12.38 -8.38
CA LEU A 175 1.88 12.69 -8.34
C LEU A 175 1.05 11.64 -9.07
N ARG A 176 1.57 11.07 -10.17
CA ARG A 176 0.96 9.91 -10.84
C ARG A 176 0.87 8.70 -9.92
N ALA A 177 1.95 8.35 -9.25
CA ALA A 177 1.95 7.26 -8.26
C ALA A 177 0.99 7.55 -7.09
N LYS A 178 0.93 8.83 -6.63
CA LYS A 178 0.01 9.28 -5.59
C LYS A 178 -1.46 9.11 -6.01
N GLY A 179 -1.81 9.49 -7.25
CA GLY A 179 -3.15 9.29 -7.81
C GLY A 179 -3.57 7.82 -7.90
N ALA A 180 -2.66 6.93 -8.34
CA ALA A 180 -2.90 5.50 -8.36
C ALA A 180 -3.09 4.93 -6.94
N ALA A 181 -2.23 5.31 -5.99
CA ALA A 181 -2.35 4.89 -4.60
C ALA A 181 -3.69 5.31 -3.99
N TYR A 182 -4.15 6.53 -4.28
CA TYR A 182 -5.42 7.03 -3.77
C TYR A 182 -6.61 6.18 -4.25
N VAL A 183 -6.75 5.96 -5.55
CA VAL A 183 -7.88 5.22 -6.10
C VAL A 183 -7.96 3.79 -5.56
N PHE A 184 -6.84 3.10 -5.46
CA PHE A 184 -6.81 1.77 -4.84
C PHE A 184 -6.94 1.83 -3.32
N GLY A 185 -6.39 2.84 -2.67
CA GLY A 185 -6.51 3.03 -1.22
C GLY A 185 -7.95 3.26 -0.77
N VAL A 186 -8.71 4.10 -1.48
CA VAL A 186 -10.15 4.30 -1.20
C VAL A 186 -10.94 3.02 -1.39
N LYS A 187 -10.71 2.29 -2.48
CA LYS A 187 -11.34 0.98 -2.71
C LYS A 187 -10.95 -0.06 -1.65
N SER A 188 -9.75 0.04 -1.13
CA SER A 188 -9.18 -0.88 -0.14
C SER A 188 -9.40 -0.44 1.31
N THR A 189 -10.17 0.63 1.58
CA THR A 189 -10.42 1.11 2.96
C THR A 189 -11.08 0.03 3.82
N SER A 190 -11.97 -0.78 3.26
CA SER A 190 -12.51 -1.98 3.94
C SER A 190 -11.43 -3.02 4.25
N CYS A 191 -10.47 -3.20 3.34
CA CYS A 191 -9.33 -4.10 3.51
C CYS A 191 -8.39 -3.63 4.60
N ILE A 192 -8.20 -2.33 4.67
CA ILE A 192 -7.36 -1.65 5.64
C ILE A 192 -8.02 -1.75 7.03
N ALA A 193 -9.32 -1.50 7.14
CA ALA A 193 -10.08 -1.63 8.39
C ALA A 193 -10.10 -3.06 8.93
N VAL A 194 -10.23 -4.06 8.06
CA VAL A 194 -10.24 -5.49 8.43
C VAL A 194 -8.91 -5.92 9.07
N LYS A 195 -7.76 -5.47 8.55
CA LYS A 195 -6.46 -5.77 9.19
C LYS A 195 -6.35 -5.26 10.64
N LYS A 196 -7.00 -4.15 10.95
CA LYS A 196 -7.04 -3.59 12.31
C LYS A 196 -7.83 -4.47 13.30
N LEU A 197 -8.84 -5.18 12.81
CA LEU A 197 -9.66 -6.09 13.63
C LEU A 197 -8.96 -7.43 13.90
N TYR A 198 -8.27 -8.00 12.90
CA TYR A 198 -7.56 -9.27 13.05
C TYR A 198 -6.29 -9.22 13.91
N LYS A 199 -5.70 -8.02 14.13
CA LYS A 199 -4.55 -7.85 15.05
C LYS A 199 -4.95 -7.63 16.52
N LYS A 200 -6.25 -7.56 16.83
CA LYS A 200 -6.76 -7.43 18.22
C LYS A 200 -7.22 -8.76 18.86
N GLY A 201 -7.11 -9.86 18.18
CA GLY A 201 -7.31 -11.23 18.66
C GLY A 201 -5.99 -11.98 18.67
#